data_02f52523c4e316b9af4372ad03cd4f2f
#
_entry.id   02f52523c4e316b9af4372ad03cd4f2f
#
_cell.length_a   1.000
_cell.length_b   1.000
_cell.length_c   1.000
_cell.angle_alpha   90.00
_cell.angle_beta   90.00
_cell.angle_gamma   90.00
#
_symmetry.space_group_name_H-M   'P 1'
#
loop_
_entity.id
_entity.type
_entity.pdbx_description
1 polymer ?
#
loop_
_entity_poly.entity_id
_entity_poly.type
_entity_poly.pdbx_seq_one_letter_code
_entity_poly.pdbx_strand_id
1 'polypeptide(L)'
;MSRLFDTLALYGISAVLAVAFYYQLVLGELPCPLCALQRVGFLVAGVGLMLNLRTGTSAANYGLVLLTAVAAGSASLRQIALHVVPGTGSYGSALFGMHFYTWAFVAYGALIVYVGVMLFAVTAGRSVRAARLNGFEVGAFGVFVALAAANVIAFLLECGLGPCPDDPIGYLLLPGAR
;
A
#
# COMPACT_ATOMS: atom_id res chain seq x y z
N MET A 1 -19.56 -0.94 -13.46
CA MET A 1 -19.47 -0.62 -12.01
C MET A 1 -18.15 -1.11 -11.41
N SER A 2 -17.67 -2.35 -11.66
CA SER A 2 -16.40 -2.85 -11.09
C SER A 2 -15.18 -1.99 -11.43
N ARG A 3 -15.03 -1.51 -12.68
CA ARG A 3 -13.91 -0.61 -13.07
C ARG A 3 -13.86 0.67 -12.25
N LEU A 4 -15.01 1.28 -11.96
CA LEU A 4 -15.07 2.47 -11.11
C LEU A 4 -14.54 2.16 -9.68
N PHE A 5 -14.97 1.04 -9.12
CA PHE A 5 -14.54 0.63 -7.78
C PHE A 5 -13.06 0.26 -7.75
N ASP A 6 -12.53 -0.45 -8.76
CA ASP A 6 -11.09 -0.71 -8.89
C ASP A 6 -10.28 0.59 -9.00
N THR A 7 -10.79 1.57 -9.75
CA THR A 7 -10.15 2.89 -9.89
C THR A 7 -10.16 3.66 -8.56
N LEU A 8 -11.29 3.66 -7.86
CA LEU A 8 -11.39 4.30 -6.54
C LEU A 8 -10.49 3.62 -5.51
N ALA A 9 -10.41 2.29 -5.51
CA ALA A 9 -9.50 1.54 -4.65
C ALA A 9 -8.03 1.87 -4.98
N LEU A 10 -7.68 2.03 -6.26
CA LEU A 10 -6.33 2.42 -6.68
C LEU A 10 -5.98 3.85 -6.22
N TYR A 11 -6.92 4.79 -6.32
CA TYR A 11 -6.75 6.13 -5.72
C TYR A 11 -6.64 6.07 -4.20
N GLY A 12 -7.39 5.20 -3.54
CA GLY A 12 -7.30 4.98 -2.09
C GLY A 12 -5.91 4.51 -1.67
N ILE A 13 -5.35 3.50 -2.37
CA ILE A 13 -3.98 3.04 -2.16
C ILE A 13 -2.98 4.18 -2.40
N SER A 14 -3.16 4.93 -3.48
CA SER A 14 -2.31 6.09 -3.80
C SER A 14 -2.34 7.15 -2.71
N ALA A 15 -3.51 7.43 -2.14
CA ALA A 15 -3.65 8.36 -1.02
C ALA A 15 -2.89 7.87 0.23
N VAL A 16 -2.99 6.59 0.58
CA VAL A 16 -2.23 6.00 1.70
C VAL A 16 -0.72 6.16 1.48
N LEU A 17 -0.24 5.84 0.27
CA LEU A 17 1.18 6.01 -0.08
C LEU A 17 1.62 7.48 -0.05
N ALA A 18 0.78 8.40 -0.55
CA ALA A 18 1.07 9.83 -0.53
C ALA A 18 1.17 10.38 0.90
N VAL A 19 0.27 9.97 1.80
CA VAL A 19 0.35 10.32 3.23
C VAL A 19 1.64 9.78 3.84
N ALA A 20 2.00 8.53 3.58
CA ALA A 20 3.24 7.95 4.06
C ALA A 20 4.48 8.71 3.56
N PHE A 21 4.46 9.19 2.31
CA PHE A 21 5.51 10.05 1.78
C PHE A 21 5.56 11.43 2.43
N TYR A 22 4.41 12.03 2.69
CA TYR A 22 4.36 13.32 3.37
C TYR A 22 5.08 13.24 4.72
N TYR A 23 4.82 12.21 5.52
CA TYR A 23 5.49 12.03 6.80
C TYR A 23 6.98 11.73 6.64
N GLN A 24 7.36 10.94 5.63
CA GLN A 24 8.75 10.64 5.37
C GLN A 24 9.56 11.86 4.92
N LEU A 25 9.04 12.65 3.98
CA LEU A 25 9.81 13.74 3.35
C LEU A 25 9.66 15.08 4.07
N VAL A 26 8.49 15.36 4.66
CA VAL A 26 8.20 16.66 5.29
C VAL A 26 8.47 16.61 6.80
N LEU A 27 8.12 15.50 7.45
CA LEU A 27 8.32 15.34 8.89
C LEU A 27 9.59 14.55 9.25
N GLY A 28 10.30 14.02 8.24
CA GLY A 28 11.55 13.29 8.43
C GLY A 28 11.39 11.92 9.09
N GLU A 29 10.18 11.34 9.06
CA GLU A 29 9.90 10.03 9.65
C GLU A 29 10.23 8.90 8.66
N LEU A 30 11.44 8.34 8.79
CA LEU A 30 11.85 7.22 7.95
C LEU A 30 11.06 5.95 8.27
N PRO A 31 10.68 5.14 7.27
CA PRO A 31 9.92 3.92 7.49
C PRO A 31 10.79 2.81 8.12
N CYS A 32 10.29 2.16 9.16
CA CYS A 32 10.89 0.94 9.70
C CYS A 32 10.76 -0.24 8.70
N PRO A 33 11.51 -1.35 8.86
CA PRO A 33 11.42 -2.51 7.97
C PRO A 33 9.99 -3.06 7.82
N LEU A 34 9.20 -3.08 8.90
CA LEU A 34 7.79 -3.49 8.83
C LEU A 34 6.93 -2.45 8.09
N CYS A 35 7.22 -1.16 8.26
CA CYS A 35 6.56 -0.09 7.51
C CYS A 35 6.88 -0.17 6.01
N ALA A 36 8.13 -0.53 5.67
CA ALA A 36 8.56 -0.78 4.30
C ALA A 36 7.76 -1.95 3.69
N LEU A 37 7.66 -3.07 4.41
CA LEU A 37 6.90 -4.25 3.98
C LEU A 37 5.41 -3.93 3.76
N GLN A 38 4.80 -3.12 4.62
CA GLN A 38 3.43 -2.64 4.43
C GLN A 38 3.31 -1.80 3.15
N ARG A 39 4.23 -0.88 2.89
CA ARG A 39 4.20 -0.11 1.63
C ARG A 39 4.34 -1.00 0.40
N VAL A 40 5.24 -1.99 0.42
CA VAL A 40 5.37 -2.99 -0.66
C VAL A 40 4.06 -3.74 -0.87
N GLY A 41 3.35 -4.10 0.20
CA GLY A 41 2.02 -4.70 0.11
C GLY A 41 1.02 -3.81 -0.66
N PHE A 42 0.96 -2.51 -0.37
CA PHE A 42 0.11 -1.58 -1.13
C PHE A 42 0.53 -1.48 -2.60
N LEU A 43 1.83 -1.51 -2.90
CA LEU A 43 2.31 -1.51 -4.28
C LEU A 43 1.85 -2.76 -5.04
N VAL A 44 2.00 -3.94 -4.47
CA VAL A 44 1.57 -5.20 -5.11
C VAL A 44 0.05 -5.29 -5.24
N ALA A 45 -0.70 -4.86 -4.22
CA ALA A 45 -2.16 -4.78 -4.31
C ALA A 45 -2.62 -3.81 -5.42
N GLY A 46 -1.97 -2.64 -5.53
CA GLY A 46 -2.24 -1.68 -6.60
C GLY A 46 -1.97 -2.26 -7.99
N VAL A 47 -0.90 -3.05 -8.17
CA VAL A 47 -0.64 -3.77 -9.44
C VAL A 47 -1.79 -4.72 -9.78
N GLY A 48 -2.33 -5.46 -8.82
CA GLY A 48 -3.50 -6.32 -9.04
C GLY A 48 -4.73 -5.56 -9.54
N LEU A 49 -5.01 -4.37 -8.97
CA LEU A 49 -6.08 -3.49 -9.43
C LEU A 49 -5.80 -2.90 -10.82
N MET A 50 -4.55 -2.51 -11.11
CA MET A 50 -4.15 -2.06 -12.43
C MET A 50 -4.36 -3.14 -13.49
N LEU A 51 -4.04 -4.40 -13.19
CA LEU A 51 -4.29 -5.53 -14.08
C LEU A 51 -5.79 -5.66 -14.38
N ASN A 52 -6.67 -5.55 -13.38
CA ASN A 52 -8.11 -5.55 -13.60
C ASN A 52 -8.58 -4.44 -14.55
N LEU A 53 -8.06 -3.23 -14.40
CA LEU A 53 -8.41 -2.10 -15.26
C LEU A 53 -7.92 -2.30 -16.69
N ARG A 54 -6.75 -2.92 -16.89
CA ARG A 54 -6.12 -3.08 -18.20
C ARG A 54 -6.56 -4.33 -18.94
N THR A 55 -6.63 -5.47 -18.27
CA THR A 55 -6.91 -6.78 -18.88
C THR A 55 -8.35 -7.26 -18.67
N GLY A 56 -9.11 -6.53 -17.85
CA GLY A 56 -10.45 -6.93 -17.42
C GLY A 56 -10.41 -7.61 -16.04
N THR A 57 -11.57 -7.59 -15.36
CA THR A 57 -11.67 -8.13 -14.00
C THR A 57 -11.57 -9.66 -14.02
N SER A 58 -10.71 -10.20 -13.19
CA SER A 58 -10.50 -11.64 -13.06
C SER A 58 -10.34 -12.07 -11.60
N ALA A 59 -10.69 -13.33 -11.32
CA ALA A 59 -10.49 -13.91 -10.00
C ALA A 59 -9.00 -13.99 -9.65
N ALA A 60 -8.12 -14.18 -10.64
CA ALA A 60 -6.67 -14.23 -10.41
C ALA A 60 -6.11 -12.86 -9.95
N ASN A 61 -6.53 -11.78 -10.60
CA ASN A 61 -6.08 -10.43 -10.23
C ASN A 61 -6.59 -10.04 -8.84
N TYR A 62 -7.87 -10.33 -8.52
CA TYR A 62 -8.40 -10.13 -7.17
C TYR A 62 -7.74 -11.06 -6.14
N GLY A 63 -7.40 -12.29 -6.54
CA GLY A 63 -6.63 -13.22 -5.71
C GLY A 63 -5.27 -12.66 -5.32
N LEU A 64 -4.56 -12.02 -6.26
CA LEU A 64 -3.30 -11.33 -5.98
C LEU A 64 -3.49 -10.21 -4.94
N VAL A 65 -4.51 -9.38 -5.11
CA VAL A 65 -4.83 -8.31 -4.13
C VAL A 65 -5.15 -8.90 -2.76
N LEU A 66 -5.97 -9.97 -2.72
CA LEU A 66 -6.37 -10.62 -1.46
C LEU A 66 -5.18 -11.21 -0.71
N LEU A 67 -4.36 -12.03 -1.39
CA LEU A 67 -3.20 -12.66 -0.76
C LEU A 67 -2.20 -11.62 -0.25
N THR A 68 -1.99 -10.57 -1.03
CA THR A 68 -1.13 -9.46 -0.63
C THR A 68 -1.69 -8.71 0.57
N ALA A 69 -3.00 -8.42 0.59
CA ALA A 69 -3.65 -7.73 1.69
C ALA A 69 -3.61 -8.54 2.98
N VAL A 70 -3.76 -9.87 2.90
CA VAL A 70 -3.61 -10.77 4.06
C VAL A 70 -2.17 -10.77 4.57
N ALA A 71 -1.19 -10.93 3.69
CA ALA A 71 0.23 -10.98 4.08
C ALA A 71 0.70 -9.66 4.71
N ALA A 72 0.42 -8.52 4.05
CA ALA A 72 0.84 -7.21 4.54
C ALA A 72 -0.01 -6.73 5.74
N GLY A 73 -1.29 -7.11 5.79
CA GLY A 73 -2.14 -6.92 6.95
C GLY A 73 -1.64 -7.69 8.18
N SER A 74 -1.12 -8.90 7.98
CA SER A 74 -0.47 -9.67 9.05
C SER A 74 0.81 -8.99 9.57
N ALA A 75 1.61 -8.39 8.67
CA ALA A 75 2.76 -7.58 9.07
C ALA A 75 2.34 -6.34 9.90
N SER A 76 1.24 -5.68 9.50
CA SER A 76 0.66 -4.56 10.26
C SER A 76 0.16 -5.02 11.64
N LEU A 77 -0.54 -6.16 11.71
CA LEU A 77 -1.00 -6.75 12.97
C LEU A 77 0.16 -7.12 13.88
N ARG A 78 1.25 -7.68 13.33
CA ARG A 78 2.48 -7.94 14.09
C ARG A 78 3.03 -6.65 14.70
N GLN A 79 3.07 -5.57 13.95
CA GLN A 79 3.57 -4.29 14.47
C GLN A 79 2.68 -3.72 15.56
N ILE A 80 1.35 -3.84 15.45
CA ILE A 80 0.41 -3.51 16.53
C ILE A 80 0.74 -4.33 17.76
N ALA A 81 0.90 -5.65 17.63
CA ALA A 81 1.19 -6.55 18.76
C ALA A 81 2.51 -6.22 19.47
N LEU A 82 3.53 -5.73 18.73
CA LEU A 82 4.81 -5.31 19.32
C LEU A 82 4.70 -4.02 20.16
N HIS A 83 3.66 -3.20 19.91
CA HIS A 83 3.50 -1.89 20.54
C HIS A 83 2.24 -1.78 21.43
N VAL A 84 1.48 -2.87 21.62
CA VAL A 84 0.25 -2.87 22.44
C VAL A 84 0.55 -2.97 23.93
N VAL A 85 1.69 -3.53 24.30
CA VAL A 85 2.06 -3.68 25.71
C VAL A 85 2.51 -2.33 26.28
N PRO A 86 1.98 -1.88 27.42
CA PRO A 86 2.41 -0.63 28.04
C PRO A 86 3.91 -0.62 28.32
N GLY A 87 4.57 0.47 27.91
CA GLY A 87 6.03 0.66 28.07
C GLY A 87 6.88 0.20 26.89
N THR A 88 6.32 -0.43 25.85
CA THR A 88 7.08 -0.81 24.63
C THR A 88 7.30 0.35 23.66
N GLY A 89 6.70 1.51 23.94
CA GLY A 89 6.76 2.67 23.04
C GLY A 89 5.91 2.50 21.78
N SER A 90 6.10 3.40 20.82
CA SER A 90 5.43 3.36 19.51
C SER A 90 6.39 3.81 18.43
N TYR A 91 6.17 3.39 17.18
CA TYR A 91 6.97 3.83 16.05
C TYR A 91 6.19 4.85 15.21
N GLY A 92 6.85 6.01 14.94
CA GLY A 92 6.26 7.09 14.15
C GLY A 92 5.15 7.86 14.86
N SER A 93 4.69 8.92 14.21
CA SER A 93 3.60 9.76 14.70
C SER A 93 2.24 9.08 14.61
N ALA A 94 1.31 9.57 15.43
CA ALA A 94 -0.10 9.18 15.37
C ALA A 94 -0.89 10.14 14.48
N LEU A 95 -1.74 9.60 13.60
CA LEU A 95 -2.72 10.32 12.82
C LEU A 95 -4.12 10.02 13.37
N PHE A 96 -4.87 11.03 13.78
CA PHE A 96 -6.18 10.87 14.44
C PHE A 96 -6.16 9.90 15.64
N GLY A 97 -5.09 9.91 16.42
CA GLY A 97 -4.94 9.07 17.62
C GLY A 97 -4.53 7.61 17.35
N MET A 98 -4.31 7.20 16.10
CA MET A 98 -3.83 5.89 15.73
C MET A 98 -2.52 5.98 14.94
N HIS A 99 -1.57 5.09 15.20
CA HIS A 99 -0.32 5.01 14.46
C HIS A 99 -0.52 4.44 13.06
N PHE A 100 0.41 4.73 12.13
CA PHE A 100 0.29 4.35 10.72
C PHE A 100 0.15 2.86 10.49
N TYR A 101 0.79 2.03 11.31
CA TYR A 101 0.64 0.57 11.20
C TYR A 101 -0.80 0.10 11.53
N THR A 102 -1.51 0.83 12.41
CA THR A 102 -2.93 0.56 12.68
C THR A 102 -3.80 0.99 11.50
N TRP A 103 -3.53 2.15 10.90
CA TRP A 103 -4.21 2.58 9.68
C TRP A 103 -3.95 1.64 8.51
N ALA A 104 -2.71 1.12 8.37
CA ALA A 104 -2.38 0.13 7.36
C ALA A 104 -3.18 -1.16 7.57
N PHE A 105 -3.31 -1.64 8.82
CA PHE A 105 -4.15 -2.79 9.15
C PHE A 105 -5.61 -2.57 8.76
N VAL A 106 -6.19 -1.42 9.08
CA VAL A 106 -7.56 -1.05 8.70
C VAL A 106 -7.72 -0.99 7.19
N ALA A 107 -6.76 -0.39 6.47
CA ALA A 107 -6.80 -0.31 5.02
C ALA A 107 -6.71 -1.69 4.35
N TYR A 108 -5.86 -2.60 4.86
CA TYR A 108 -5.82 -3.98 4.37
C TYR A 108 -7.11 -4.74 4.69
N GLY A 109 -7.70 -4.55 5.88
CA GLY A 109 -9.02 -5.09 6.20
C GLY A 109 -10.09 -4.63 5.22
N ALA A 110 -10.10 -3.34 4.88
CA ALA A 110 -11.02 -2.78 3.88
C ALA A 110 -10.77 -3.38 2.49
N LEU A 111 -9.50 -3.57 2.08
CA LEU A 111 -9.17 -4.23 0.81
C LEU A 111 -9.63 -5.68 0.78
N ILE A 112 -9.50 -6.44 1.87
CA ILE A 112 -9.96 -7.83 1.98
C ILE A 112 -11.48 -7.89 1.78
N VAL A 113 -12.23 -7.03 2.48
CA VAL A 113 -13.70 -6.95 2.34
C VAL A 113 -14.08 -6.55 0.90
N TYR A 114 -13.43 -5.52 0.36
CA TYR A 114 -13.63 -5.07 -1.01
C TYR A 114 -13.43 -6.20 -2.03
N VAL A 115 -12.29 -6.89 -1.95
CA VAL A 115 -11.97 -8.00 -2.85
C VAL A 115 -12.94 -9.17 -2.69
N GLY A 116 -13.35 -9.48 -1.47
CA GLY A 116 -14.37 -10.50 -1.21
C GLY A 116 -15.68 -10.21 -1.96
N VAL A 117 -16.16 -8.97 -1.90
CA VAL A 117 -17.35 -8.52 -2.64
C VAL A 117 -17.14 -8.60 -4.16
N MET A 118 -15.95 -8.20 -4.64
CA MET A 118 -15.65 -8.23 -6.09
C MET A 118 -15.50 -9.65 -6.62
N LEU A 119 -14.90 -10.56 -5.87
CA LEU A 119 -14.80 -11.97 -6.22
C LEU A 119 -16.20 -12.59 -6.33
N PHE A 120 -17.09 -12.28 -5.39
CA PHE A 120 -18.47 -12.74 -5.46
C PHE A 120 -19.19 -12.22 -6.73
N ALA A 121 -18.95 -10.95 -7.09
CA ALA A 121 -19.51 -10.36 -8.31
C ALA A 121 -18.97 -11.04 -9.58
N VAL A 122 -17.66 -11.37 -9.62
CA VAL A 122 -17.03 -12.07 -10.77
C VAL A 122 -17.60 -13.48 -10.92
N THR A 123 -17.73 -14.24 -9.82
CA THR A 123 -18.29 -15.59 -9.84
C THR A 123 -19.77 -15.60 -10.23
N ALA A 124 -20.51 -14.52 -9.95
CA ALA A 124 -21.88 -14.32 -10.41
C ALA A 124 -21.97 -13.86 -11.89
N GLY A 125 -20.90 -13.98 -12.67
CA GLY A 125 -20.87 -13.65 -14.10
C GLY A 125 -20.80 -12.16 -14.42
N ARG A 126 -20.54 -11.29 -13.45
CA ARG A 126 -20.42 -9.83 -13.62
C ARG A 126 -18.99 -9.39 -13.95
N SER A 127 -18.21 -10.24 -14.61
CA SER A 127 -16.87 -9.87 -15.06
C SER A 127 -16.93 -8.79 -16.15
N VAL A 128 -15.98 -7.86 -16.13
CA VAL A 128 -15.86 -6.81 -17.12
C VAL A 128 -14.65 -7.10 -18.00
N ARG A 129 -14.87 -7.08 -19.32
CA ARG A 129 -13.80 -7.28 -20.30
C ARG A 129 -12.84 -6.09 -20.34
N ALA A 130 -11.64 -6.34 -20.86
CA ALA A 130 -10.68 -5.29 -21.16
C ALA A 130 -11.29 -4.22 -22.06
N ALA A 131 -11.06 -2.97 -21.73
CA ALA A 131 -11.47 -1.82 -22.51
C ALA A 131 -10.39 -0.73 -22.43
N ARG A 132 -10.43 0.23 -23.35
CA ARG A 132 -9.55 1.40 -23.27
C ARG A 132 -9.80 2.13 -21.94
N LEU A 133 -8.70 2.56 -21.33
CA LEU A 133 -8.76 3.37 -20.11
C LEU A 133 -9.36 4.75 -20.44
N ASN A 134 -10.29 5.20 -19.63
CA ASN A 134 -10.79 6.57 -19.70
C ASN A 134 -9.84 7.52 -18.95
N GLY A 135 -10.04 8.83 -19.05
CA GLY A 135 -9.16 9.83 -18.44
C GLY A 135 -9.03 9.70 -16.91
N PHE A 136 -10.09 9.31 -16.22
CA PHE A 136 -10.08 9.09 -14.77
C PHE A 136 -9.23 7.87 -14.36
N GLU A 137 -9.33 6.79 -15.12
CA GLU A 137 -8.52 5.57 -14.94
C GLU A 137 -7.04 5.82 -15.29
N VAL A 138 -6.76 6.58 -16.36
CA VAL A 138 -5.39 7.00 -16.73
C VAL A 138 -4.77 7.85 -15.63
N GLY A 139 -5.54 8.76 -15.02
CA GLY A 139 -5.11 9.55 -13.88
C GLY A 139 -4.72 8.68 -12.69
N ALA A 140 -5.56 7.70 -12.32
CA ALA A 140 -5.26 6.75 -11.23
C ALA A 140 -3.97 5.96 -11.49
N PHE A 141 -3.81 5.47 -12.73
CA PHE A 141 -2.59 4.79 -13.17
C PHE A 141 -1.35 5.66 -13.02
N GLY A 142 -1.40 6.89 -13.55
CA GLY A 142 -0.27 7.82 -13.52
C GLY A 142 0.16 8.16 -12.10
N VAL A 143 -0.80 8.50 -11.24
CA VAL A 143 -0.53 8.81 -9.83
C VAL A 143 0.06 7.59 -9.09
N PHE A 144 -0.54 6.42 -9.27
CA PHE A 144 -0.05 5.21 -8.62
C PHE A 144 1.37 4.85 -9.10
N VAL A 145 1.64 4.86 -10.41
CA VAL A 145 2.97 4.53 -10.96
C VAL A 145 4.03 5.53 -10.48
N ALA A 146 3.70 6.82 -10.43
CA ALA A 146 4.61 7.84 -9.91
C ALA A 146 4.95 7.59 -8.43
N LEU A 147 3.94 7.31 -7.58
CA LEU A 147 4.15 6.98 -6.18
C LEU A 147 4.90 5.67 -6.00
N ALA A 148 4.62 4.65 -6.83
CA ALA A 148 5.33 3.38 -6.80
C ALA A 148 6.83 3.57 -7.12
N ALA A 149 7.15 4.29 -8.20
CA ALA A 149 8.52 4.60 -8.56
C ALA A 149 9.23 5.39 -7.44
N ALA A 150 8.56 6.40 -6.87
CA ALA A 150 9.10 7.17 -5.76
C ALA A 150 9.35 6.29 -4.52
N ASN A 151 8.47 5.34 -4.19
CA ASN A 151 8.70 4.38 -3.09
C ASN A 151 9.94 3.51 -3.34
N VAL A 152 10.08 2.95 -4.54
CA VAL A 152 11.25 2.12 -4.88
C VAL A 152 12.54 2.94 -4.74
N ILE A 153 12.56 4.17 -5.27
CA ILE A 153 13.71 5.06 -5.15
C ILE A 153 14.00 5.38 -3.68
N ALA A 154 12.98 5.73 -2.89
CA ALA A 154 13.14 6.05 -1.48
C ALA A 154 13.72 4.88 -0.69
N PHE A 155 13.25 3.64 -0.92
CA PHE A 155 13.80 2.45 -0.27
C PHE A 155 15.24 2.16 -0.69
N LEU A 156 15.58 2.33 -1.97
CA LEU A 156 16.96 2.18 -2.42
C LEU A 156 17.89 3.21 -1.76
N LEU A 157 17.44 4.45 -1.63
CA LEU A 157 18.22 5.49 -0.97
C LEU A 157 18.38 5.23 0.54
N GLU A 158 17.33 4.73 1.19
CA GLU A 158 17.30 4.49 2.64
C GLU A 158 18.08 3.24 3.04
N CYS A 159 17.84 2.11 2.34
CA CYS A 159 18.39 0.80 2.72
C CYS A 159 19.58 0.36 1.86
N GLY A 160 19.85 1.03 0.75
CA GLY A 160 20.82 0.57 -0.24
C GLY A 160 20.38 -0.76 -0.87
N LEU A 161 21.34 -1.68 -1.05
CA LEU A 161 21.09 -3.04 -1.56
C LEU A 161 21.10 -4.10 -0.43
N GLY A 162 21.16 -3.66 0.82
CA GLY A 162 21.18 -4.52 2.00
C GLY A 162 19.86 -4.53 2.77
N PRO A 163 19.80 -5.22 3.90
CA PRO A 163 18.66 -5.16 4.80
C PRO A 163 18.50 -3.74 5.36
N CYS A 164 17.26 -3.27 5.47
CA CYS A 164 16.98 -1.98 6.09
C CYS A 164 17.31 -2.01 7.59
N PRO A 165 17.88 -0.92 8.15
CA PRO A 165 18.06 -0.77 9.58
C PRO A 165 16.72 -0.85 10.34
N ASP A 166 16.74 -1.41 11.56
CA ASP A 166 15.53 -1.52 12.38
C ASP A 166 15.01 -0.14 12.82
N ASP A 167 15.93 0.80 13.07
CA ASP A 167 15.65 2.19 13.44
C ASP A 167 16.48 3.13 12.55
N PRO A 168 15.99 3.46 11.35
CA PRO A 168 16.72 4.28 10.39
C PRO A 168 16.80 5.75 10.88
N ILE A 169 18.01 6.28 10.95
CA ILE A 169 18.29 7.67 11.35
C ILE A 169 18.61 8.59 10.15
N GLY A 170 18.68 8.05 8.95
CA GLY A 170 19.00 8.77 7.71
C GLY A 170 19.06 7.83 6.50
N TYR A 171 19.27 8.41 5.33
CA TYR A 171 19.38 7.68 4.08
C TYR A 171 20.81 7.15 3.90
N LEU A 172 21.01 5.83 3.78
CA LEU A 172 22.34 5.21 3.62
C LEU A 172 23.09 5.69 2.38
N LEU A 173 22.37 5.91 1.27
CA LEU A 173 22.97 6.37 0.00
C LEU A 173 23.03 7.90 -0.14
N LEU A 174 22.51 8.67 0.83
CA LEU A 174 22.59 10.13 0.88
C LEU A 174 23.15 10.58 2.24
N PRO A 175 24.46 10.42 2.49
CA PRO A 175 25.08 10.84 3.76
C PRO A 175 24.82 12.33 4.02
N GLY A 176 24.16 12.64 5.14
CA GLY A 176 23.80 14.01 5.53
C GLY A 176 22.37 14.45 5.21
N ALA A 177 21.57 13.64 4.48
CA ALA A 177 20.14 13.86 4.32
C ALA A 177 19.37 13.16 5.47
N ARG A 178 18.64 13.94 6.26
CA ARG A 178 17.68 13.49 7.29
C ARG A 178 16.27 13.69 6.79
#